data_e0c683ce06754b6849d6b66ab4c09418
#
_entry.id   e0c683ce06754b6849d6b66ab4c09418
#
_cell.length_a   1.000
_cell.length_b   1.000
_cell.length_c   1.000
_cell.angle_alpha   90.00
_cell.angle_beta   90.00
_cell.angle_gamma   90.00
#
_symmetry.space_group_name_H-M   'P 1'
#
loop_
_entity.id
_entity.type
_entity.pdbx_description
1 polymer ?
#
loop_
_entity_poly.entity_id
_entity_poly.type
_entity_poly.pdbx_seq_one_letter_code
_entity_poly.pdbx_strand_id
1 'polypeptide(L)'
;MERHAGEDFRFIARRIVIFASEDIGLADPEALQLAIATQQAVEFVGMPEARIPLGHATAYMCRAAKSREAYEELNAASEKVEMEQTKRVPERLKNKHFPVNPES
;
A
#
# COMPACT_ATOMS: atom_id res chain seq x y z
N MET A 1 25.60 17.97 18.15
CA MET A 1 24.75 17.50 19.03
C MET A 1 24.03 16.33 18.59
N GLU A 2 23.93 15.36 19.41
CA GLU A 2 23.31 14.24 19.05
C GLU A 2 21.90 14.25 19.28
N ARG A 3 21.14 13.63 18.47
CA ARG A 3 19.75 13.48 18.63
C ARG A 3 19.48 12.41 19.64
N HIS A 4 18.52 12.62 20.48
CA HIS A 4 18.12 11.59 21.42
C HIS A 4 17.47 10.45 20.70
N ALA A 5 17.74 9.23 21.16
CA ALA A 5 17.18 8.06 20.54
C ALA A 5 15.67 8.11 20.50
N GLY A 6 15.03 8.69 21.52
CA GLY A 6 13.58 8.79 21.54
C GLY A 6 13.07 9.67 20.42
N GLU A 7 13.78 10.74 20.10
CA GLU A 7 13.37 11.58 19.01
C GLU A 7 13.51 10.88 17.67
N ASP A 8 14.58 10.09 17.51
CA ASP A 8 14.76 9.35 16.28
C ASP A 8 13.67 8.34 16.09
N PHE A 9 13.27 7.66 17.16
CA PHE A 9 12.20 6.68 17.06
C PHE A 9 10.87 7.31 16.76
N ARG A 10 10.59 8.46 17.34
CA ARG A 10 9.35 9.16 17.05
C ARG A 10 9.31 9.62 15.61
N PHE A 11 10.46 10.07 15.13
CA PHE A 11 10.55 10.48 13.74
C PHE A 11 10.28 9.30 12.80
N ILE A 12 10.87 8.15 13.09
CA ILE A 12 10.67 6.96 12.27
C ILE A 12 9.20 6.55 12.30
N ALA A 13 8.59 6.51 13.49
CA ALA A 13 7.20 6.14 13.61
C ALA A 13 6.32 7.09 12.82
N ARG A 14 6.62 8.37 12.86
CA ARG A 14 5.86 9.35 12.11
C ARG A 14 5.98 9.12 10.61
N ARG A 15 7.20 8.81 10.14
CA ARG A 15 7.38 8.54 8.72
C ARG A 15 6.62 7.30 8.28
N ILE A 16 6.53 6.31 9.16
CA ILE A 16 5.77 5.11 8.85
C ILE A 16 4.30 5.43 8.67
N VAL A 17 3.74 6.28 9.53
CA VAL A 17 2.35 6.70 9.41
C VAL A 17 2.12 7.42 8.08
N ILE A 18 3.02 8.34 7.75
CA ILE A 18 2.89 9.09 6.50
C ILE A 18 2.97 8.16 5.31
N PHE A 19 3.93 7.24 5.33
CA PHE A 19 4.10 6.29 4.24
C PHE A 19 2.85 5.42 4.08
N ALA A 20 2.28 4.95 5.18
CA ALA A 20 1.08 4.13 5.13
C ALA A 20 -0.08 4.91 4.55
N SER A 21 -0.17 6.20 4.86
CA SER A 21 -1.28 7.01 4.37
C SER A 21 -1.12 7.40 2.92
N GLU A 22 0.08 7.82 2.54
CA GLU A 22 0.27 8.42 1.23
C GLU A 22 0.69 7.42 0.18
N ASP A 23 1.67 6.58 0.53
CA ASP A 23 2.21 5.68 -0.48
C ASP A 23 1.40 4.42 -0.63
N ILE A 24 0.92 3.85 0.46
CA ILE A 24 0.14 2.64 0.40
C ILE A 24 -1.35 2.95 0.28
N GLY A 25 -1.81 3.85 1.13
CA GLY A 25 -3.18 4.33 1.03
C GLY A 25 -4.22 3.24 1.05
N LEU A 26 -5.20 3.38 0.19
CA LEU A 26 -6.33 2.46 0.18
C LEU A 26 -5.99 1.10 -0.43
N ALA A 27 -4.82 0.95 -1.01
CA ALA A 27 -4.42 -0.35 -1.51
C ALA A 27 -4.31 -1.35 -0.36
N ASP A 28 -3.98 -0.87 0.85
CA ASP A 28 -3.93 -1.71 2.02
C ASP A 28 -4.29 -0.87 3.23
N PRO A 29 -5.59 -0.76 3.52
CA PRO A 29 -6.00 0.09 4.65
C PRO A 29 -5.48 -0.36 5.99
N GLU A 30 -5.12 -1.63 6.13
CA GLU A 30 -4.58 -2.10 7.39
C GLU A 30 -3.21 -1.51 7.68
N ALA A 31 -2.52 -1.04 6.64
CA ALA A 31 -1.21 -0.44 6.84
C ALA A 31 -1.29 0.76 7.76
N LEU A 32 -2.29 1.62 7.58
CA LEU A 32 -2.42 2.79 8.43
C LEU A 32 -2.76 2.39 9.86
N GLN A 33 -3.62 1.39 10.02
CA GLN A 33 -3.95 0.92 11.36
C GLN A 33 -2.72 0.39 12.07
N LEU A 34 -1.91 -0.39 11.36
CA LEU A 34 -0.69 -0.92 11.95
C LEU A 34 0.28 0.22 12.27
N ALA A 35 0.36 1.21 11.40
CA ALA A 35 1.26 2.33 11.63
C ALA A 35 0.88 3.10 12.88
N ILE A 36 -0.41 3.33 13.08
CA ILE A 36 -0.88 4.03 14.27
C ILE A 36 -0.63 3.19 15.51
N ALA A 37 -0.92 1.90 15.45
CA ALA A 37 -0.65 1.03 16.58
C ALA A 37 0.84 1.01 16.92
N THR A 38 1.68 1.05 15.89
CA THR A 38 3.11 1.08 16.10
C THR A 38 3.54 2.36 16.80
N GLN A 39 2.98 3.48 16.37
CA GLN A 39 3.31 4.75 16.98
C GLN A 39 2.94 4.74 18.46
N GLN A 40 1.79 4.19 18.79
CA GLN A 40 1.37 4.10 20.18
C GLN A 40 2.26 3.14 20.97
N ALA A 41 2.64 2.02 20.37
CA ALA A 41 3.49 1.06 21.05
C ALA A 41 4.86 1.67 21.34
N VAL A 42 5.40 2.42 20.40
CA VAL A 42 6.70 3.04 20.55
C VAL A 42 6.69 3.99 21.75
N GLU A 43 5.63 4.78 21.87
CA GLU A 43 5.52 5.71 22.99
C GLU A 43 5.34 4.96 24.31
N PHE A 44 4.62 3.86 24.26
CA PHE A 44 4.31 3.13 25.48
C PHE A 44 5.51 2.36 26.03
N VAL A 45 6.24 1.67 25.17
CA VAL A 45 7.33 0.83 25.67
C VAL A 45 8.67 1.56 25.77
N GLY A 46 8.87 2.57 24.95
CA GLY A 46 10.14 3.31 24.99
C GLY A 46 11.31 2.48 24.48
N MET A 47 12.50 3.09 24.63
CA MET A 47 13.72 2.43 24.21
C MET A 47 14.19 1.47 25.27
N PRO A 48 14.82 0.37 24.91
CA PRO A 48 15.15 -0.04 23.52
C PRO A 48 14.09 -0.92 22.90
N GLU A 49 13.04 -1.24 23.63
CA GLU A 49 12.02 -2.17 23.14
C GLU A 49 11.26 -1.64 21.95
N ALA A 50 11.22 -0.33 21.77
CA ALA A 50 10.52 0.28 20.65
C ALA A 50 11.07 -0.17 19.31
N ARG A 51 12.30 -0.65 19.28
CA ARG A 51 12.89 -1.13 18.04
C ARG A 51 12.12 -2.30 17.45
N ILE A 52 11.48 -3.09 18.30
CA ILE A 52 10.77 -4.27 17.83
C ILE A 52 9.52 -3.94 17.04
N PRO A 53 8.57 -3.17 17.60
CA PRO A 53 7.41 -2.79 16.79
C PRO A 53 7.78 -1.96 15.58
N LEU A 54 8.83 -1.15 15.66
CA LEU A 54 9.26 -0.40 14.49
C LEU A 54 9.77 -1.34 13.40
N GLY A 55 10.50 -2.38 13.77
CA GLY A 55 10.97 -3.35 12.80
C GLY A 55 9.82 -4.10 12.14
N HIS A 56 8.83 -4.49 12.94
CA HIS A 56 7.66 -5.17 12.40
C HIS A 56 6.93 -4.27 11.41
N ALA A 57 6.72 -3.02 11.76
CA ALA A 57 6.00 -2.11 10.89
C ALA A 57 6.77 -1.84 9.61
N THR A 58 8.07 -1.70 9.71
CA THR A 58 8.89 -1.45 8.53
C THR A 58 8.81 -2.63 7.56
N ALA A 59 8.89 -3.84 8.07
CA ALA A 59 8.79 -5.02 7.22
C ALA A 59 7.43 -5.10 6.56
N TYR A 60 6.39 -4.80 7.31
CA TYR A 60 5.03 -4.82 6.76
C TYR A 60 4.90 -3.80 5.63
N MET A 61 5.39 -2.59 5.86
CA MET A 61 5.25 -1.53 4.86
C MET A 61 6.01 -1.87 3.59
N CYS A 62 7.18 -2.48 3.72
CA CYS A 62 7.93 -2.87 2.54
C CYS A 62 7.18 -3.90 1.72
N ARG A 63 6.58 -4.87 2.39
CA ARG A 63 5.82 -5.88 1.66
C ARG A 63 4.56 -5.30 1.05
N ALA A 64 3.88 -4.41 1.75
CA ALA A 64 2.68 -3.79 1.22
C ALA A 64 2.99 -2.93 0.00
N ALA A 65 4.10 -2.22 0.05
CA ALA A 65 4.51 -1.39 -1.08
C ALA A 65 4.83 -2.23 -2.30
N LYS A 66 5.53 -3.35 -2.09
CA LYS A 66 5.84 -4.23 -3.20
C LYS A 66 4.61 -4.88 -3.78
N SER A 67 3.68 -5.28 -2.92
CA SER A 67 2.44 -5.87 -3.39
C SER A 67 1.64 -4.87 -4.22
N ARG A 68 1.62 -3.62 -3.79
CA ARG A 68 0.91 -2.59 -4.52
C ARG A 68 1.53 -2.37 -5.89
N GLU A 69 2.85 -2.32 -5.96
CA GLU A 69 3.53 -2.14 -7.23
C GLU A 69 3.23 -3.28 -8.19
N ALA A 70 3.29 -4.50 -7.68
CA ALA A 70 3.04 -5.67 -8.52
C ALA A 70 1.62 -5.65 -9.05
N TYR A 71 0.67 -5.26 -8.20
CA TYR A 71 -0.71 -5.22 -8.59
C TYR A 71 -0.94 -4.16 -9.66
N GLU A 72 -0.30 -3.00 -9.52
CA GLU A 72 -0.43 -1.93 -10.50
C GLU A 72 0.18 -2.33 -11.83
N GLU A 73 1.31 -3.02 -11.80
CA GLU A 73 1.93 -3.49 -13.02
C GLU A 73 1.06 -4.51 -13.73
N LEU A 74 0.47 -5.40 -12.96
CA LEU A 74 -0.42 -6.41 -13.54
C LEU A 74 -1.62 -5.76 -14.19
N ASN A 75 -2.22 -4.78 -13.51
CA ASN A 75 -3.37 -4.08 -14.05
C ASN A 75 -3.02 -3.34 -15.33
N ALA A 76 -1.86 -2.69 -15.36
CA ALA A 76 -1.44 -1.98 -16.55
C ALA A 76 -1.24 -2.94 -17.71
N ALA A 77 -0.64 -4.10 -17.45
CA ALA A 77 -0.43 -5.08 -18.49
C ALA A 77 -1.75 -5.63 -19.00
N SER A 78 -2.69 -5.89 -18.08
CA SER A 78 -4.01 -6.39 -18.47
C SER A 78 -4.75 -5.39 -19.34
N GLU A 79 -4.70 -4.13 -18.97
CA GLU A 79 -5.35 -3.11 -19.74
C GLU A 79 -4.78 -3.01 -21.14
N LYS A 80 -3.46 -3.14 -21.24
CA LYS A 80 -2.83 -3.08 -22.53
C LYS A 80 -3.27 -4.23 -23.42
N VAL A 81 -3.32 -5.43 -22.86
CA VAL A 81 -3.77 -6.59 -23.61
C VAL A 81 -5.21 -6.43 -24.07
N GLU A 82 -6.06 -5.95 -23.17
CA GLU A 82 -7.45 -5.75 -23.52
C GLU A 82 -7.61 -4.72 -24.64
N MET A 83 -6.84 -3.67 -24.59
CA MET A 83 -6.92 -2.68 -25.63
C MET A 83 -6.52 -3.24 -26.98
N GLU A 84 -5.48 -4.07 -27.01
CA GLU A 84 -5.05 -4.68 -28.24
C GLU A 84 -6.10 -5.64 -28.76
N GLN A 85 -6.69 -6.41 -27.88
CA GLN A 85 -7.73 -7.33 -28.32
C GLN A 85 -8.94 -6.59 -28.83
N THR A 86 -9.30 -5.52 -28.20
CA THR A 86 -10.43 -4.72 -28.63
C THR A 86 -10.19 -4.17 -30.03
N LYS A 87 -9.00 -3.78 -30.34
CA LYS A 87 -8.70 -3.27 -31.67
C LYS A 87 -8.87 -4.33 -32.74
N ARG A 88 -8.69 -5.60 -32.39
CA ARG A 88 -8.81 -6.66 -33.38
C ARG A 88 -10.20 -7.18 -33.54
N VAL A 89 -11.10 -6.87 -32.61
CA VAL A 89 -12.45 -7.40 -32.66
C VAL A 89 -13.33 -6.48 -33.48
N PRO A 90 -14.12 -7.02 -34.43
CA PRO A 90 -15.03 -6.17 -35.20
C PRO A 90 -16.00 -5.42 -34.32
N GLU A 91 -16.41 -4.27 -34.79
CA GLU A 91 -17.24 -3.37 -34.03
C GLU A 91 -18.51 -4.03 -33.52
N ARG A 92 -19.18 -4.80 -34.36
CA ARG A 92 -20.42 -5.43 -33.96
C ARG A 92 -20.21 -6.43 -32.84
N LEU A 93 -19.04 -7.08 -32.79
CA LEU A 93 -18.77 -8.01 -31.71
C LEU A 93 -18.45 -7.29 -30.42
N LYS A 94 -17.83 -6.14 -30.51
CA LYS A 94 -17.59 -5.35 -29.32
C LYS A 94 -18.88 -4.96 -28.66
N ASN A 95 -19.86 -4.59 -29.43
CA ASN A 95 -21.12 -4.21 -28.86
C ASN A 95 -21.85 -5.34 -28.23
N LYS A 96 -21.62 -6.56 -28.68
CA LYS A 96 -22.29 -7.63 -28.07
C LYS A 96 -21.71 -8.01 -26.79
N HIS A 97 -20.57 -7.47 -26.53
CA HIS A 97 -19.97 -7.82 -25.42
C HIS A 97 -20.49 -7.41 -24.19
N PHE A 98 -21.26 -6.57 -24.17
CA PHE A 98 -21.67 -6.12 -23.11
C PHE A 98 -22.68 -6.26 -22.55
N PRO A 99 -23.13 -6.53 -22.17
CA PRO A 99 -24.07 -6.27 -21.53
C PRO A 99 -24.17 -6.71 -20.33
N VAL A 100 -24.14 -7.02 -20.03
CA VAL A 100 -24.22 -7.40 -19.02
C VAL A 100 -24.58 -7.00 -18.04
N ASN A 101 -24.98 -6.93 -17.57
CA ASN A 101 -25.43 -6.69 -16.72
C ASN A 101 -25.55 -6.02 -15.95
N PRO A 102 -25.91 -5.76 -15.64
CA PRO A 102 -25.90 -4.99 -15.00
C PRO A 102 -26.33 -4.96 -13.81
N GLU A 103 -26.74 -5.21 -13.61
CA GLU A 103 -27.07 -5.20 -12.61
C GLU A 103 -26.65 -5.61 -12.20
N SER A 104 -26.20 -5.77 -12.51
CA SER A 104 -25.80 -5.95 -12.39
C SER A 104 -25.43 -5.64 -12.16
#